data_a7d38f92d718c28d92c5952bcf1ec26d
#
_entry.id   a7d38f92d718c28d92c5952bcf1ec26d
#
_cell.length_a   1.000
_cell.length_b   1.000
_cell.length_c   1.000
_cell.angle_alpha   90.00
_cell.angle_beta   90.00
_cell.angle_gamma   90.00
#
_symmetry.space_group_name_H-M   'P 1'
#
loop_
_entity.id
_entity.type
_entity.pdbx_description
1 polymer ?
#
loop_
_entity_poly.entity_id
_entity_poly.type
_entity_poly.pdbx_seq_one_letter_code
_entity_poly.pdbx_strand_id
1 'polypeptide(L)'
;MPASTPLPDDVDALKALLLQQNGELQSLRNTVSTLELALSVRTLEIEQLTLQISKLRRMAFGRKSEKIDRQLEELETRLEELIAEEGAAEQKSPVPVAPRQRPPHKPLPESLPREEHIIDPKEEACPQCGGNLKPLGEDVSEQLEVIEAAFKVIRHVRRKKACDGCDCIVQAPAPSRPILRSFAGPGLLANIAVSKFADHQPLYRQAVIHARRGVELDPSTTGRWMGACGVLIQPLVEALRRYVLAPGKIHSDDTPMPVLSPGNGQTKTGRLWVYVRDDRNCASIAPPAVWFAYSPNRQGQHPQTHLADFRGVLQADAYGGYDKIFTDGRVKEAACMAHARRKIHDLHARKATPTTTEILRRIGELYAIESQIRGQPADERKRIRQLQARPLLDELEAWLRNRLLTLSTQSDTTKAINYMLNQWQALIYYCDDGVAEIDNNIAENALRGCCLGRKNFLFLGADSGGERAAAMYSLIGSARMNGLDPEAYLRYVFTHIADHPINRVADLLPWNVADHLAQKSA
;
A
#
# COMPACT_ATOMS: atom_id res chain seq x y z
N MET A 1 -0.70 -14.47 30.86
CA MET A 1 -1.16 -13.74 32.05
C MET A 1 -0.03 -12.86 32.50
N PRO A 2 -0.18 -11.53 32.63
CA PRO A 2 0.84 -10.69 33.24
C PRO A 2 0.97 -11.08 34.72
N ALA A 3 2.21 -11.20 35.18
CA ALA A 3 2.51 -11.52 36.56
C ALA A 3 1.85 -10.48 37.48
N SER A 4 1.06 -10.93 38.44
CA SER A 4 0.47 -10.08 39.48
C SER A 4 1.60 -9.52 40.33
N THR A 5 1.85 -8.22 40.22
CA THR A 5 2.71 -7.52 41.15
C THR A 5 2.12 -7.66 42.58
N PRO A 6 2.88 -8.09 43.57
CA PRO A 6 2.37 -8.22 44.93
C PRO A 6 1.91 -6.84 45.45
N LEU A 7 0.74 -6.79 46.09
CA LEU A 7 0.22 -5.59 46.73
C LEU A 7 1.15 -5.15 47.86
N PRO A 8 1.38 -3.84 48.04
CA PRO A 8 2.15 -3.33 49.18
C PRO A 8 1.46 -3.64 50.50
N ASP A 9 2.18 -4.00 51.54
CA ASP A 9 1.64 -4.27 52.89
C ASP A 9 1.36 -2.96 53.70
N ASP A 10 1.78 -1.81 53.20
CA ASP A 10 1.57 -0.51 53.84
C ASP A 10 0.26 0.15 53.39
N VAL A 11 -0.51 0.60 54.36
CA VAL A 11 -1.87 1.21 54.13
C VAL A 11 -1.77 2.51 53.31
N ASP A 12 -0.73 3.31 53.49
CA ASP A 12 -0.58 4.58 52.77
C ASP A 12 -0.11 4.34 51.32
N ALA A 13 0.73 3.32 51.08
CA ALA A 13 1.08 2.85 49.73
C ALA A 13 -0.14 2.26 48.98
N LEU A 14 -1.02 1.53 49.68
CA LEU A 14 -2.27 1.02 49.11
C LEU A 14 -3.24 2.14 48.75
N LYS A 15 -3.37 3.19 49.61
CA LYS A 15 -4.19 4.35 49.28
C LYS A 15 -3.65 5.12 48.08
N ALA A 16 -2.34 5.32 47.98
CA ALA A 16 -1.71 5.98 46.85
C ALA A 16 -1.98 5.21 45.54
N LEU A 17 -1.84 3.87 45.56
CA LEU A 17 -2.14 3.00 44.42
C LEU A 17 -3.61 3.07 43.99
N LEU A 18 -4.55 3.08 44.97
CA LEU A 18 -5.97 3.23 44.70
C LEU A 18 -6.31 4.60 44.09
N LEU A 19 -5.67 5.67 44.55
CA LEU A 19 -5.85 7.02 43.98
C LEU A 19 -5.31 7.09 42.56
N GLN A 20 -4.15 6.46 42.29
CA GLN A 20 -3.59 6.37 40.95
C GLN A 20 -4.52 5.58 40.01
N GLN A 21 -4.96 4.38 40.43
CA GLN A 21 -5.87 3.56 39.65
C GLN A 21 -7.23 4.26 39.38
N ASN A 22 -7.77 4.98 40.36
CA ASN A 22 -8.97 5.77 40.15
C ASN A 22 -8.75 6.90 39.13
N GLY A 23 -7.58 7.55 39.15
CA GLY A 23 -7.21 8.56 38.15
C GLY A 23 -7.10 7.98 36.74
N GLU A 24 -6.46 6.82 36.60
CA GLU A 24 -6.35 6.09 35.34
C GLU A 24 -7.72 5.63 34.83
N LEU A 25 -8.57 5.10 35.71
CA LEU A 25 -9.94 4.71 35.37
C LEU A 25 -10.79 5.90 34.90
N GLN A 26 -10.65 7.06 35.55
CA GLN A 26 -11.37 8.27 35.15
C GLN A 26 -10.87 8.77 33.78
N SER A 27 -9.57 8.74 33.54
CA SER A 27 -8.97 9.08 32.24
C SER A 27 -9.46 8.15 31.13
N LEU A 28 -9.48 6.85 31.39
CA LEU A 28 -9.99 5.85 30.44
C LEU A 28 -11.48 6.05 30.16
N ARG A 29 -12.30 6.33 31.19
CA ARG A 29 -13.73 6.63 31.00
C ARG A 29 -13.96 7.85 30.13
N ASN A 30 -13.20 8.92 30.35
CA ASN A 30 -13.29 10.13 29.52
C ASN A 30 -12.89 9.84 28.07
N THR A 31 -11.84 9.04 27.88
CA THR A 31 -11.39 8.61 26.54
C THR A 31 -12.46 7.78 25.83
N VAL A 32 -13.07 6.82 26.54
CA VAL A 32 -14.16 5.99 26.00
C VAL A 32 -15.35 6.87 25.60
N SER A 33 -15.79 7.80 26.47
CA SER A 33 -16.90 8.70 26.16
C SER A 33 -16.61 9.58 24.93
N THR A 34 -15.38 10.08 24.80
CA THR A 34 -14.96 10.86 23.62
C THR A 34 -15.01 10.02 22.34
N LEU A 35 -14.53 8.77 22.40
CA LEU A 35 -14.56 7.85 21.27
C LEU A 35 -15.98 7.42 20.88
N GLU A 36 -16.86 7.22 21.85
CA GLU A 36 -18.28 6.91 21.60
C GLU A 36 -19.00 8.08 20.91
N LEU A 37 -18.72 9.32 21.34
CA LEU A 37 -19.25 10.51 20.68
C LEU A 37 -18.74 10.63 19.24
N ALA A 38 -17.44 10.46 19.03
CA ALA A 38 -16.84 10.49 17.70
C ALA A 38 -17.43 9.41 16.79
N LEU A 39 -17.66 8.21 17.31
CA LEU A 39 -18.30 7.11 16.59
C LEU A 39 -19.75 7.44 16.20
N SER A 40 -20.51 8.04 17.11
CA SER A 40 -21.89 8.45 16.85
C SER A 40 -21.98 9.51 15.76
N VAL A 41 -21.10 10.52 15.81
CA VAL A 41 -21.00 11.56 14.76
C VAL A 41 -20.69 10.94 13.41
N ARG A 42 -19.75 9.99 13.36
CA ARG A 42 -19.35 9.31 12.13
C ARG A 42 -20.48 8.45 11.53
N THR A 43 -21.22 7.76 12.38
CA THR A 43 -22.39 6.99 11.96
C THR A 43 -23.47 7.88 11.32
N LEU A 44 -23.73 9.05 11.91
CA LEU A 44 -24.66 10.03 11.36
C LEU A 44 -24.18 10.59 10.00
N GLU A 45 -22.88 10.84 9.86
CA GLU A 45 -22.29 11.29 8.58
C GLU A 45 -22.48 10.24 7.49
N ILE A 46 -22.24 8.96 7.78
CA ILE A 46 -22.45 7.83 6.85
C ILE A 46 -23.93 7.78 6.40
N GLU A 47 -24.86 7.86 7.34
CA GLU A 47 -26.31 7.85 7.03
C GLU A 47 -26.70 9.04 6.16
N GLN A 48 -26.20 10.23 6.47
CA GLN A 48 -26.48 11.45 5.71
C GLN A 48 -25.94 11.37 4.29
N LEU A 49 -24.69 10.88 4.09
CA LEU A 49 -24.10 10.67 2.77
C LEU A 49 -24.88 9.63 1.96
N THR A 50 -25.29 8.55 2.58
CA THR A 50 -26.11 7.50 1.93
C THR A 50 -27.42 8.07 1.41
N LEU A 51 -28.10 8.92 2.19
CA LEU A 51 -29.33 9.59 1.76
C LEU A 51 -29.09 10.58 0.61
N GLN A 52 -27.99 11.35 0.65
CA GLN A 52 -27.63 12.30 -0.40
C GLN A 52 -27.33 11.56 -1.72
N ILE A 53 -26.55 10.49 -1.67
CA ILE A 53 -26.24 9.63 -2.84
C ILE A 53 -27.53 9.07 -3.43
N SER A 54 -28.44 8.55 -2.60
CA SER A 54 -29.72 8.01 -3.04
C SER A 54 -30.58 9.08 -3.73
N LYS A 55 -30.57 10.31 -3.22
CA LYS A 55 -31.29 11.44 -3.82
C LYS A 55 -30.70 11.84 -5.17
N LEU A 56 -29.37 11.96 -5.26
CA LEU A 56 -28.67 12.30 -6.50
C LEU A 56 -28.85 11.22 -7.57
N ARG A 57 -28.78 9.94 -7.21
CA ARG A 57 -29.04 8.82 -8.13
C ARG A 57 -30.44 8.88 -8.73
N ARG A 58 -31.48 9.24 -7.92
CA ARG A 58 -32.84 9.45 -8.43
C ARG A 58 -32.94 10.65 -9.39
N MET A 59 -32.18 11.73 -9.11
CA MET A 59 -32.15 12.93 -9.97
C MET A 59 -31.37 12.70 -11.26
N ALA A 60 -30.36 11.84 -11.23
CA ALA A 60 -29.56 11.45 -12.41
C ALA A 60 -30.34 10.52 -13.37
N PHE A 61 -31.41 9.88 -12.91
CA PHE A 61 -32.22 8.98 -13.74
C PHE A 61 -32.87 9.76 -14.88
N GLY A 62 -32.33 9.62 -16.12
CA GLY A 62 -32.83 10.26 -17.31
C GLY A 62 -32.19 11.59 -17.72
N ARG A 63 -31.24 12.12 -17.00
CA ARG A 63 -30.46 13.31 -17.37
C ARG A 63 -28.97 13.03 -17.33
N LYS A 64 -28.27 13.08 -18.44
CA LYS A 64 -26.82 13.11 -18.51
C LYS A 64 -26.34 14.50 -18.07
N SER A 65 -25.82 14.62 -16.86
CA SER A 65 -25.19 15.84 -16.35
C SER A 65 -23.84 15.48 -15.70
N GLU A 66 -22.74 15.82 -16.38
CA GLU A 66 -21.37 15.60 -15.87
C GLU A 66 -21.16 16.17 -14.44
N LYS A 67 -21.88 17.25 -14.11
CA LYS A 67 -21.83 17.85 -12.77
C LYS A 67 -22.47 16.94 -11.71
N ILE A 68 -23.59 16.30 -12.03
CA ILE A 68 -24.26 15.37 -11.10
C ILE A 68 -23.44 14.09 -10.95
N ASP A 69 -22.90 13.59 -12.06
CA ASP A 69 -22.06 12.39 -12.05
C ASP A 69 -20.79 12.61 -11.19
N ARG A 70 -20.16 13.78 -11.34
CA ARG A 70 -19.00 14.15 -10.52
C ARG A 70 -19.36 14.29 -9.04
N GLN A 71 -20.47 14.94 -8.70
CA GLN A 71 -20.93 15.06 -7.32
C GLN A 71 -21.27 13.70 -6.72
N LEU A 72 -21.84 12.79 -7.50
CA LEU A 72 -22.13 11.44 -7.07
C LEU A 72 -20.84 10.66 -6.76
N GLU A 73 -19.85 10.74 -7.64
CA GLU A 73 -18.54 10.11 -7.45
C GLU A 73 -17.80 10.66 -6.23
N GLU A 74 -17.89 11.96 -5.96
CA GLU A 74 -17.34 12.60 -4.75
C GLU A 74 -17.97 12.03 -3.47
N LEU A 75 -19.28 11.94 -3.41
CA LEU A 75 -19.99 11.43 -2.24
C LEU A 75 -19.78 9.92 -2.05
N GLU A 76 -19.74 9.15 -3.14
CA GLU A 76 -19.47 7.71 -3.10
C GLU A 76 -18.05 7.44 -2.58
N THR A 77 -17.04 8.17 -3.05
CA THR A 77 -15.66 8.03 -2.58
C THR A 77 -15.54 8.41 -1.10
N ARG A 78 -16.23 9.49 -0.66
CA ARG A 78 -16.23 9.88 0.76
C ARG A 78 -16.88 8.81 1.63
N LEU A 79 -17.99 8.26 1.17
CA LEU A 79 -18.69 7.19 1.89
C LEU A 79 -17.83 5.93 1.99
N GLU A 80 -17.17 5.51 0.89
CA GLU A 80 -16.23 4.37 0.89
C GLU A 80 -15.14 4.57 1.95
N GLU A 81 -14.59 5.78 2.07
CA GLU A 81 -13.50 6.06 2.98
C GLU A 81 -13.92 5.97 4.44
N LEU A 82 -15.04 6.61 4.80
CA LEU A 82 -15.57 6.54 6.17
C LEU A 82 -15.87 5.11 6.61
N ILE A 83 -16.42 4.29 5.69
CA ILE A 83 -16.71 2.89 5.95
C ILE A 83 -15.43 2.05 6.07
N ALA A 84 -14.41 2.34 5.24
CA ALA A 84 -13.12 1.68 5.34
C ALA A 84 -12.41 2.01 6.67
N GLU A 85 -12.50 3.26 7.14
CA GLU A 85 -11.98 3.65 8.46
C GLU A 85 -12.70 2.91 9.61
N GLU A 86 -14.03 2.74 9.50
CA GLU A 86 -14.81 1.94 10.46
C GLU A 86 -14.33 0.49 10.49
N GLY A 87 -14.12 -0.14 9.32
CA GLY A 87 -13.59 -1.49 9.20
C GLY A 87 -12.16 -1.63 9.75
N ALA A 88 -11.32 -0.63 9.54
CA ALA A 88 -9.97 -0.60 10.09
C ALA A 88 -9.98 -0.50 11.63
N ALA A 89 -10.89 0.29 12.19
CA ALA A 89 -11.05 0.41 13.64
C ALA A 89 -11.55 -0.89 14.27
N GLU A 90 -12.51 -1.56 13.63
CA GLU A 90 -13.02 -2.88 14.07
C GLU A 90 -11.91 -3.94 14.08
N GLN A 91 -11.01 -3.95 13.10
CA GLN A 91 -9.91 -4.91 13.01
C GLN A 91 -8.83 -4.68 14.08
N LYS A 92 -8.59 -3.44 14.49
CA LYS A 92 -7.63 -3.09 15.56
C LYS A 92 -8.12 -3.43 16.96
N SER A 93 -9.43 -3.60 17.17
CA SER A 93 -10.03 -3.77 18.50
C SER A 93 -10.07 -5.26 18.89
N PRO A 94 -9.28 -5.71 19.87
CA PRO A 94 -9.33 -7.09 20.36
C PRO A 94 -10.56 -7.39 21.22
N VAL A 95 -11.31 -6.36 21.64
CA VAL A 95 -12.49 -6.52 22.50
C VAL A 95 -13.73 -6.77 21.65
N PRO A 96 -14.53 -7.82 21.94
CA PRO A 96 -15.81 -8.03 21.27
C PRO A 96 -16.71 -6.83 21.59
N VAL A 97 -16.89 -5.94 20.62
CA VAL A 97 -17.91 -4.89 20.72
C VAL A 97 -19.26 -5.60 20.87
N ALA A 98 -20.07 -5.17 21.85
CA ALA A 98 -21.41 -5.70 22.06
C ALA A 98 -22.16 -5.77 20.72
N PRO A 99 -22.89 -6.85 20.42
CA PRO A 99 -23.53 -7.02 19.13
C PRO A 99 -24.52 -5.87 18.89
N ARG A 100 -24.12 -4.90 18.05
CA ARG A 100 -25.09 -4.00 17.43
C ARG A 100 -26.10 -4.90 16.71
N GLN A 101 -27.40 -4.63 16.86
CA GLN A 101 -28.43 -5.27 16.05
C GLN A 101 -28.21 -4.87 14.57
N ARG A 102 -27.28 -5.54 13.92
CA ARG A 102 -27.13 -5.47 12.45
C ARG A 102 -28.28 -6.29 11.86
N PRO A 103 -28.94 -5.80 10.81
CA PRO A 103 -29.89 -6.65 10.11
C PRO A 103 -29.16 -7.95 9.72
N PRO A 104 -29.80 -9.11 9.84
CA PRO A 104 -29.20 -10.37 9.48
C PRO A 104 -28.68 -10.30 8.05
N HIS A 105 -27.45 -10.78 7.82
CA HIS A 105 -26.91 -10.90 6.47
C HIS A 105 -27.90 -11.69 5.61
N LYS A 106 -28.21 -11.20 4.42
CA LYS A 106 -28.95 -12.01 3.46
C LYS A 106 -28.18 -13.32 3.25
N PRO A 107 -28.85 -14.48 3.23
CA PRO A 107 -28.19 -15.74 2.94
C PRO A 107 -27.49 -15.67 1.58
N LEU A 108 -26.36 -16.35 1.47
CA LEU A 108 -25.64 -16.44 0.20
C LEU A 108 -26.51 -17.16 -0.85
N PRO A 109 -26.50 -16.71 -2.13
CA PRO A 109 -27.37 -17.26 -3.17
C PRO A 109 -27.23 -18.79 -3.27
N GLU A 110 -28.37 -19.50 -3.31
CA GLU A 110 -28.39 -20.96 -3.41
C GLU A 110 -27.85 -21.48 -4.75
N SER A 111 -27.92 -20.63 -5.79
CA SER A 111 -27.41 -20.93 -7.14
C SER A 111 -25.89 -21.05 -7.25
N LEU A 112 -25.16 -20.57 -6.24
CA LEU A 112 -23.70 -20.62 -6.28
C LEU A 112 -23.19 -22.04 -5.91
N PRO A 113 -22.14 -22.55 -6.57
CA PRO A 113 -21.52 -23.81 -6.21
C PRO A 113 -20.99 -23.75 -4.77
N ARG A 114 -21.22 -24.80 -4.01
CA ARG A 114 -20.76 -24.95 -2.63
C ARG A 114 -19.70 -26.02 -2.54
N GLU A 115 -18.59 -25.66 -1.93
CA GLU A 115 -17.52 -26.56 -1.52
C GLU A 115 -17.63 -26.79 -0.03
N GLU A 116 -17.80 -28.02 0.39
CA GLU A 116 -18.00 -28.37 1.81
C GLU A 116 -16.69 -28.87 2.41
N HIS A 117 -16.27 -28.25 3.50
CA HIS A 117 -15.11 -28.62 4.30
C HIS A 117 -15.59 -29.16 5.65
N ILE A 118 -15.51 -30.46 5.83
CA ILE A 118 -15.84 -31.12 7.10
C ILE A 118 -14.61 -31.08 8.00
N ILE A 119 -14.78 -30.57 9.21
CA ILE A 119 -13.71 -30.42 10.19
C ILE A 119 -14.09 -31.22 11.42
N ASP A 120 -13.53 -32.41 11.54
CA ASP A 120 -13.74 -33.28 12.67
C ASP A 120 -12.75 -32.99 13.82
N PRO A 121 -13.16 -33.15 15.09
CA PRO A 121 -12.24 -33.14 16.22
C PRO A 121 -11.17 -34.23 16.07
N LYS A 122 -9.92 -33.90 16.41
CA LYS A 122 -8.77 -34.82 16.34
C LYS A 122 -8.83 -35.91 17.43
N GLU A 123 -9.57 -35.64 18.49
CA GLU A 123 -9.71 -36.52 19.64
C GLU A 123 -10.57 -37.73 19.28
N GLU A 124 -10.03 -38.93 19.44
CA GLU A 124 -10.74 -40.20 19.29
C GLU A 124 -11.43 -40.64 20.60
N ALA A 125 -10.87 -40.20 21.75
CA ALA A 125 -11.42 -40.44 23.08
C ALA A 125 -11.59 -39.13 23.85
N CYS A 126 -12.40 -39.13 24.89
CA CYS A 126 -12.64 -37.98 25.75
C CYS A 126 -11.33 -37.51 26.43
N PRO A 127 -10.89 -36.23 26.27
CA PRO A 127 -9.67 -35.75 26.89
C PRO A 127 -9.74 -35.64 28.42
N GLN A 128 -10.92 -35.69 29.01
CA GLN A 128 -11.11 -35.62 30.46
C GLN A 128 -11.15 -36.98 31.15
N CYS A 129 -11.85 -37.97 30.54
CA CYS A 129 -12.06 -39.25 31.19
C CYS A 129 -11.67 -40.50 30.36
N GLY A 130 -11.19 -40.29 29.10
CA GLY A 130 -10.83 -41.38 28.20
C GLY A 130 -12.04 -42.17 27.61
N GLY A 131 -13.28 -41.77 27.91
CA GLY A 131 -14.49 -42.45 27.43
C GLY A 131 -14.79 -42.20 25.95
N ASN A 132 -15.76 -42.97 25.40
CA ASN A 132 -16.17 -42.85 24.00
C ASN A 132 -16.87 -41.53 23.72
N LEU A 133 -16.59 -40.95 22.55
CA LEU A 133 -17.20 -39.73 22.05
C LEU A 133 -18.31 -40.04 21.05
N LYS A 134 -19.52 -39.53 21.28
CA LYS A 134 -20.67 -39.63 20.36
C LYS A 134 -20.92 -38.34 19.61
N PRO A 135 -21.48 -38.39 18.38
CA PRO A 135 -21.90 -37.18 17.65
C PRO A 135 -22.90 -36.37 18.47
N LEU A 136 -22.68 -35.07 18.62
CA LEU A 136 -23.57 -34.14 19.34
C LEU A 136 -24.27 -33.15 18.40
N GLY A 137 -23.71 -32.93 17.21
CA GLY A 137 -24.19 -31.97 16.23
C GLY A 137 -23.02 -31.31 15.48
N GLU A 138 -23.34 -30.27 14.73
CA GLU A 138 -22.36 -29.56 13.93
C GLU A 138 -22.59 -28.04 13.95
N ASP A 139 -21.52 -27.25 13.87
CA ASP A 139 -21.59 -25.82 13.58
C ASP A 139 -21.22 -25.60 12.12
N VAL A 140 -22.09 -24.91 11.39
CA VAL A 140 -21.90 -24.60 9.97
C VAL A 140 -21.61 -23.12 9.80
N SER A 141 -20.60 -22.80 9.00
CA SER A 141 -20.32 -21.43 8.60
C SER A 141 -19.96 -21.37 7.12
N GLU A 142 -20.40 -20.33 6.43
CA GLU A 142 -20.16 -20.17 4.99
C GLU A 142 -19.21 -19.00 4.73
N GLN A 143 -18.39 -19.12 3.66
CA GLN A 143 -17.55 -18.06 3.11
C GLN A 143 -17.84 -17.93 1.61
N LEU A 144 -17.92 -16.69 1.13
CA LEU A 144 -17.98 -16.40 -0.29
C LEU A 144 -16.56 -16.28 -0.84
N GLU A 145 -16.25 -17.05 -1.86
CA GLU A 145 -14.94 -17.02 -2.51
C GLU A 145 -15.08 -16.75 -4.00
N VAL A 146 -14.11 -16.03 -4.59
CA VAL A 146 -14.02 -15.83 -6.03
C VAL A 146 -13.16 -16.91 -6.66
N ILE A 147 -13.66 -17.50 -7.71
CA ILE A 147 -12.91 -18.40 -8.60
C ILE A 147 -12.84 -17.75 -9.98
N GLU A 148 -12.09 -18.34 -10.90
CA GLU A 148 -11.92 -17.78 -12.22
C GLU A 148 -13.29 -17.51 -12.88
N ALA A 149 -13.57 -16.22 -13.12
CA ALA A 149 -14.83 -15.67 -13.68
C ALA A 149 -16.13 -15.96 -12.90
N ALA A 150 -16.07 -16.53 -11.67
CA ALA A 150 -17.26 -16.91 -10.92
C ALA A 150 -17.07 -16.76 -9.39
N PHE A 151 -18.12 -17.07 -8.63
CA PHE A 151 -18.08 -17.16 -7.17
C PHE A 151 -18.40 -18.59 -6.74
N LYS A 152 -17.84 -19.01 -5.60
CA LYS A 152 -18.24 -20.22 -4.88
C LYS A 152 -18.47 -19.92 -3.41
N VAL A 153 -19.25 -20.75 -2.76
CA VAL A 153 -19.44 -20.71 -1.30
C VAL A 153 -18.62 -21.83 -0.69
N ILE A 154 -17.73 -21.50 0.25
CA ILE A 154 -17.01 -22.46 1.07
C ILE A 154 -17.82 -22.65 2.35
N ARG A 155 -18.32 -23.86 2.57
CA ARG A 155 -19.12 -24.23 3.72
C ARG A 155 -18.27 -25.01 4.70
N HIS A 156 -17.94 -24.38 5.84
CA HIS A 156 -17.18 -25.04 6.91
C HIS A 156 -18.16 -25.70 7.89
N VAL A 157 -18.12 -27.03 7.96
CA VAL A 157 -18.92 -27.83 8.87
C VAL A 157 -18.03 -28.37 9.97
N ARG A 158 -18.23 -27.90 11.21
CA ARG A 158 -17.49 -28.35 12.38
C ARG A 158 -18.37 -29.26 13.23
N ARG A 159 -18.11 -30.55 13.17
CA ARG A 159 -18.85 -31.54 13.94
C ARG A 159 -18.48 -31.49 15.41
N LYS A 160 -19.47 -31.68 16.26
CA LYS A 160 -19.33 -31.79 17.72
C LYS A 160 -19.50 -33.23 18.14
N LYS A 161 -18.69 -33.68 19.08
CA LYS A 161 -18.81 -34.97 19.73
C LYS A 161 -18.98 -34.76 21.24
N ALA A 162 -19.86 -35.53 21.87
CA ALA A 162 -20.03 -35.54 23.32
C ALA A 162 -19.52 -36.87 23.90
N CYS A 163 -18.95 -36.80 25.10
CA CYS A 163 -18.53 -37.97 25.85
C CYS A 163 -19.71 -38.58 26.62
N ASP A 164 -19.93 -39.87 26.49
CA ASP A 164 -20.98 -40.57 27.22
C ASP A 164 -20.73 -40.66 28.73
N GLY A 165 -19.49 -40.52 29.18
CA GLY A 165 -19.11 -40.71 30.58
C GLY A 165 -19.02 -39.46 31.43
N CYS A 166 -18.85 -38.26 30.80
CA CYS A 166 -18.61 -37.02 31.56
C CYS A 166 -19.15 -35.75 30.89
N ASP A 167 -20.01 -35.86 29.87
CA ASP A 167 -20.64 -34.76 29.13
C ASP A 167 -19.61 -33.74 28.50
N CYS A 168 -18.35 -34.11 28.45
CA CYS A 168 -17.33 -33.28 27.80
C CYS A 168 -17.63 -33.16 26.30
N ILE A 169 -17.70 -31.92 25.78
CA ILE A 169 -17.92 -31.63 24.37
C ILE A 169 -16.57 -31.32 23.69
N VAL A 170 -16.30 -32.01 22.60
CA VAL A 170 -15.11 -31.85 21.78
C VAL A 170 -15.52 -31.34 20.40
N GLN A 171 -14.85 -30.28 19.94
CA GLN A 171 -15.07 -29.71 18.62
C GLN A 171 -13.75 -29.15 18.08
N ALA A 172 -13.49 -29.32 16.79
CA ALA A 172 -12.32 -28.70 16.15
C ALA A 172 -12.40 -27.16 16.21
N PRO A 173 -11.26 -26.43 16.34
CA PRO A 173 -11.23 -24.99 16.29
C PRO A 173 -11.76 -24.50 14.94
N ALA A 174 -12.36 -23.29 14.92
CA ALA A 174 -12.78 -22.68 13.67
C ALA A 174 -11.56 -22.35 12.81
N PRO A 175 -11.64 -22.51 11.48
CA PRO A 175 -10.59 -22.02 10.59
C PRO A 175 -10.36 -20.52 10.81
N SER A 176 -9.10 -20.11 10.76
CA SER A 176 -8.73 -18.71 10.80
C SER A 176 -9.32 -17.95 9.61
N ARG A 177 -9.65 -16.69 9.83
CA ARG A 177 -10.18 -15.81 8.80
C ARG A 177 -9.38 -14.50 8.76
N PRO A 178 -9.08 -13.96 7.57
CA PRO A 178 -8.41 -12.68 7.44
C PRO A 178 -9.12 -11.55 8.22
N ILE A 179 -10.44 -11.56 8.15
CA ILE A 179 -11.29 -10.59 8.84
C ILE A 179 -12.27 -11.35 9.74
N LEU A 180 -12.22 -11.05 11.02
CA LEU A 180 -13.12 -11.66 12.00
C LEU A 180 -14.58 -11.39 11.64
N ARG A 181 -15.44 -12.41 11.77
CA ARG A 181 -16.88 -12.33 11.50
C ARG A 181 -17.26 -11.89 10.06
N SER A 182 -16.31 -11.96 9.11
CA SER A 182 -16.60 -11.74 7.69
C SER A 182 -16.93 -13.07 7.00
N PHE A 183 -17.78 -12.99 5.97
CA PHE A 183 -18.00 -14.11 5.05
C PHE A 183 -17.11 -14.06 3.81
N ALA A 184 -16.26 -13.01 3.67
CA ALA A 184 -15.33 -12.93 2.57
C ALA A 184 -14.19 -13.95 2.74
N GLY A 185 -13.97 -14.76 1.73
CA GLY A 185 -12.80 -15.61 1.62
C GLY A 185 -11.57 -14.84 1.18
N PRO A 186 -10.35 -15.39 1.39
CA PRO A 186 -9.10 -14.75 1.02
C PRO A 186 -9.01 -14.34 -0.46
N GLY A 187 -9.51 -15.17 -1.37
CA GLY A 187 -9.51 -14.87 -2.80
C GLY A 187 -10.45 -13.74 -3.16
N LEU A 188 -11.64 -13.66 -2.54
CA LEU A 188 -12.55 -12.54 -2.75
C LEU A 188 -11.92 -11.22 -2.27
N LEU A 189 -11.25 -11.21 -1.12
CA LEU A 189 -10.54 -10.03 -0.61
C LEU A 189 -9.40 -9.62 -1.54
N ALA A 190 -8.63 -10.58 -2.05
CA ALA A 190 -7.55 -10.35 -3.02
C ALA A 190 -8.09 -9.77 -4.33
N ASN A 191 -9.15 -10.35 -4.87
CA ASN A 191 -9.80 -9.87 -6.09
C ASN A 191 -10.29 -8.42 -5.95
N ILE A 192 -10.99 -8.09 -4.85
CA ILE A 192 -11.45 -6.72 -4.60
C ILE A 192 -10.27 -5.74 -4.49
N ALA A 193 -9.20 -6.13 -3.79
CA ALA A 193 -8.00 -5.29 -3.62
C ALA A 193 -7.28 -5.05 -4.96
N VAL A 194 -7.05 -6.11 -5.75
CA VAL A 194 -6.39 -5.99 -7.06
C VAL A 194 -7.25 -5.20 -8.03
N SER A 195 -8.55 -5.50 -8.12
CA SER A 195 -9.48 -4.74 -8.95
C SER A 195 -9.48 -3.25 -8.57
N LYS A 196 -9.36 -2.90 -7.28
CA LYS A 196 -9.30 -1.50 -6.85
C LYS A 196 -7.95 -0.85 -7.16
N PHE A 197 -6.83 -1.45 -6.75
CA PHE A 197 -5.53 -0.79 -6.74
C PHE A 197 -4.66 -1.10 -7.97
N ALA A 198 -4.92 -2.19 -8.68
CA ALA A 198 -4.18 -2.59 -9.88
C ALA A 198 -4.96 -2.37 -11.17
N ASP A 199 -6.30 -2.60 -11.15
CA ASP A 199 -7.20 -2.45 -12.30
C ASP A 199 -8.01 -1.16 -12.24
N HIS A 200 -7.79 -0.36 -11.18
CA HIS A 200 -8.34 0.97 -11.00
C HIS A 200 -9.87 1.03 -10.99
N GLN A 201 -10.55 -0.02 -10.50
CA GLN A 201 -12.00 -0.10 -10.40
C GLN A 201 -12.50 0.37 -9.03
N PRO A 202 -13.25 1.47 -8.92
CA PRO A 202 -13.89 1.89 -7.67
C PRO A 202 -14.83 0.79 -7.13
N LEU A 203 -15.00 0.73 -5.81
CA LEU A 203 -15.81 -0.33 -5.18
C LEU A 203 -17.27 -0.32 -5.66
N TYR A 204 -17.85 0.84 -5.93
CA TYR A 204 -19.20 0.92 -6.48
C TYR A 204 -19.33 0.29 -7.88
N ARG A 205 -18.30 0.41 -8.74
CA ARG A 205 -18.26 -0.28 -10.06
C ARG A 205 -18.12 -1.78 -9.89
N GLN A 206 -17.26 -2.21 -8.95
CA GLN A 206 -17.11 -3.63 -8.61
C GLN A 206 -18.45 -4.22 -8.11
N ALA A 207 -19.20 -3.49 -7.27
CA ALA A 207 -20.52 -3.93 -6.81
C ALA A 207 -21.48 -4.21 -7.99
N VAL A 208 -21.48 -3.33 -9.00
CA VAL A 208 -22.29 -3.53 -10.22
C VAL A 208 -21.80 -4.75 -11.02
N ILE A 209 -20.49 -4.96 -11.11
CA ILE A 209 -19.91 -6.13 -11.79
C ILE A 209 -20.29 -7.42 -11.07
N HIS A 210 -20.19 -7.45 -9.74
CA HIS A 210 -20.55 -8.60 -8.93
C HIS A 210 -22.06 -8.92 -9.01
N ALA A 211 -22.92 -7.89 -8.99
CA ALA A 211 -24.37 -8.07 -9.15
C ALA A 211 -24.73 -8.73 -10.49
N ARG A 212 -24.06 -8.36 -11.60
CA ARG A 212 -24.23 -9.04 -12.90
C ARG A 212 -23.82 -10.51 -12.89
N ARG A 213 -22.96 -10.90 -11.94
CA ARG A 213 -22.53 -12.29 -11.71
C ARG A 213 -23.38 -13.01 -10.66
N GLY A 214 -24.52 -12.43 -10.28
CA GLY A 214 -25.47 -13.00 -9.33
C GLY A 214 -25.10 -12.83 -7.84
N VAL A 215 -24.11 -12.01 -7.51
CA VAL A 215 -23.69 -11.75 -6.14
C VAL A 215 -23.85 -10.28 -5.79
N GLU A 216 -24.79 -9.96 -4.93
CA GLU A 216 -24.99 -8.59 -4.43
C GLU A 216 -24.03 -8.31 -3.26
N LEU A 217 -23.01 -7.50 -3.49
CA LEU A 217 -22.09 -6.97 -2.48
C LEU A 217 -22.29 -5.48 -2.35
N ASP A 218 -22.70 -5.06 -1.16
CA ASP A 218 -22.86 -3.64 -0.86
C ASP A 218 -21.47 -2.95 -0.84
N PRO A 219 -21.29 -1.77 -1.49
CA PRO A 219 -20.05 -1.01 -1.44
C PRO A 219 -19.57 -0.70 -0.01
N SER A 220 -20.49 -0.52 0.93
CA SER A 220 -20.16 -0.33 2.35
C SER A 220 -19.48 -1.57 2.97
N THR A 221 -19.94 -2.75 2.60
CA THR A 221 -19.33 -4.01 3.06
C THR A 221 -17.93 -4.19 2.50
N THR A 222 -17.75 -3.99 1.19
CA THR A 222 -16.44 -4.10 0.54
C THR A 222 -15.47 -3.01 1.00
N GLY A 223 -15.95 -1.79 1.27
CA GLY A 223 -15.17 -0.69 1.86
C GLY A 223 -14.64 -1.05 3.24
N ARG A 224 -15.50 -1.60 4.12
CA ARG A 224 -15.11 -2.08 5.46
C ARG A 224 -14.07 -3.21 5.39
N TRP A 225 -14.21 -4.14 4.44
CA TRP A 225 -13.20 -5.17 4.23
C TRP A 225 -11.85 -4.60 3.78
N MET A 226 -11.84 -3.61 2.90
CA MET A 226 -10.59 -2.96 2.48
C MET A 226 -9.93 -2.21 3.65
N GLY A 227 -10.73 -1.60 4.54
CA GLY A 227 -10.22 -1.01 5.78
C GLY A 227 -9.53 -2.05 6.67
N ALA A 228 -10.20 -3.18 6.92
CA ALA A 228 -9.66 -4.26 7.74
C ALA A 228 -8.43 -4.93 7.11
N CYS A 229 -8.43 -5.16 5.79
CA CYS A 229 -7.26 -5.66 5.07
C CYS A 229 -6.05 -4.71 5.20
N GLY A 230 -6.29 -3.39 5.13
CA GLY A 230 -5.23 -2.40 5.32
C GLY A 230 -4.53 -2.53 6.67
N VAL A 231 -5.28 -2.81 7.75
CA VAL A 231 -4.70 -3.06 9.08
C VAL A 231 -3.96 -4.39 9.12
N LEU A 232 -4.56 -5.44 8.56
CA LEU A 232 -4.01 -6.80 8.59
C LEU A 232 -2.63 -6.89 7.94
N ILE A 233 -2.39 -6.17 6.84
CA ILE A 233 -1.13 -6.23 6.11
C ILE A 233 -0.03 -5.30 6.65
N GLN A 234 -0.30 -4.43 7.63
CA GLN A 234 0.69 -3.46 8.13
C GLN A 234 2.01 -4.09 8.58
N PRO A 235 2.04 -5.21 9.33
CA PRO A 235 3.30 -5.84 9.72
C PRO A 235 4.13 -6.30 8.51
N LEU A 236 3.48 -6.78 7.44
CA LEU A 236 4.14 -7.20 6.21
C LEU A 236 4.67 -6.00 5.42
N VAL A 237 3.91 -4.91 5.33
CA VAL A 237 4.35 -3.66 4.70
C VAL A 237 5.54 -3.07 5.44
N GLU A 238 5.57 -3.16 6.78
CA GLU A 238 6.72 -2.72 7.57
C GLU A 238 7.96 -3.60 7.36
N ALA A 239 7.78 -4.91 7.19
CA ALA A 239 8.88 -5.79 6.81
C ALA A 239 9.42 -5.44 5.41
N LEU A 240 8.54 -5.15 4.46
CA LEU A 240 8.89 -4.68 3.12
C LEU A 240 9.63 -3.33 3.17
N ARG A 241 9.15 -2.36 3.95
CA ARG A 241 9.83 -1.07 4.17
C ARG A 241 11.27 -1.27 4.65
N ARG A 242 11.47 -2.12 5.66
CA ARG A 242 12.81 -2.41 6.20
C ARG A 242 13.72 -3.03 5.14
N TYR A 243 13.19 -3.88 4.28
CA TYR A 243 13.96 -4.45 3.17
C TYR A 243 14.34 -3.38 2.14
N VAL A 244 13.39 -2.56 1.70
CA VAL A 244 13.62 -1.50 0.70
C VAL A 244 14.63 -0.48 1.21
N LEU A 245 14.52 -0.07 2.47
CA LEU A 245 15.37 0.93 3.11
C LEU A 245 16.64 0.35 3.76
N ALA A 246 16.95 -0.93 3.57
CA ALA A 246 18.24 -1.47 3.97
C ALA A 246 19.38 -0.74 3.23
N PRO A 247 20.61 -0.63 3.82
CA PRO A 247 21.73 0.07 3.18
C PRO A 247 21.96 -0.35 1.73
N GLY A 248 22.29 0.60 0.85
CA GLY A 248 22.50 0.38 -0.58
C GLY A 248 22.00 1.54 -1.44
N LYS A 249 21.47 1.25 -2.62
CA LYS A 249 20.86 2.26 -3.50
C LYS A 249 19.33 2.14 -3.45
N ILE A 250 18.65 3.29 -3.43
CA ILE A 250 17.21 3.39 -3.64
C ILE A 250 16.88 4.51 -4.63
N HIS A 251 15.81 4.31 -5.38
CA HIS A 251 15.19 5.35 -6.18
C HIS A 251 14.02 5.95 -5.43
N SER A 252 13.83 7.27 -5.51
CA SER A 252 12.68 7.94 -4.90
C SER A 252 12.08 8.99 -5.82
N ASP A 253 10.77 9.11 -5.75
CA ASP A 253 9.99 10.15 -6.44
C ASP A 253 8.65 10.33 -5.70
N ASP A 254 7.86 11.35 -6.06
CA ASP A 254 6.55 11.57 -5.49
C ASP A 254 5.51 11.98 -6.54
N THR A 255 4.26 11.64 -6.29
CA THR A 255 3.14 12.09 -7.14
C THR A 255 2.05 12.76 -6.31
N PRO A 256 1.42 13.84 -6.81
CA PRO A 256 0.29 14.46 -6.13
C PRO A 256 -0.93 13.54 -6.14
N MET A 257 -1.60 13.46 -4.99
CA MET A 257 -2.86 12.74 -4.82
C MET A 257 -3.92 13.70 -4.29
N PRO A 258 -4.97 14.02 -5.06
CA PRO A 258 -6.09 14.79 -4.54
C PRO A 258 -6.77 14.02 -3.41
N VAL A 259 -7.10 14.72 -2.32
CA VAL A 259 -7.76 14.15 -1.13
C VAL A 259 -8.94 15.02 -0.78
N LEU A 260 -10.09 14.43 -0.50
CA LEU A 260 -11.27 15.17 -0.08
C LEU A 260 -10.99 15.94 1.22
N SER A 261 -11.43 17.19 1.26
CA SER A 261 -11.36 18.06 2.42
C SER A 261 -12.76 18.58 2.74
N PRO A 262 -13.55 17.82 3.50
CA PRO A 262 -14.93 18.18 3.81
C PRO A 262 -15.05 19.59 4.38
N GLY A 263 -16.07 20.34 3.95
CA GLY A 263 -16.32 21.72 4.37
C GLY A 263 -15.63 22.79 3.55
N ASN A 264 -14.61 22.48 2.73
CA ASN A 264 -13.84 23.46 1.96
C ASN A 264 -14.25 23.59 0.49
N GLY A 265 -15.15 22.73 -0.01
CA GLY A 265 -15.58 22.73 -1.42
C GLY A 265 -14.46 22.37 -2.44
N GLN A 266 -13.26 22.03 -1.95
CA GLN A 266 -12.08 21.70 -2.75
C GLN A 266 -11.35 20.51 -2.15
N THR A 267 -10.60 19.78 -2.99
CA THR A 267 -9.66 18.76 -2.52
C THR A 267 -8.35 19.41 -2.06
N LYS A 268 -7.75 18.87 -0.99
CA LYS A 268 -6.34 19.14 -0.68
C LYS A 268 -5.42 18.24 -1.50
N THR A 269 -4.16 18.62 -1.63
CA THR A 269 -3.18 17.82 -2.35
C THR A 269 -2.26 17.10 -1.38
N GLY A 270 -2.53 15.81 -1.16
CA GLY A 270 -1.59 14.90 -0.52
C GLY A 270 -0.51 14.42 -1.49
N ARG A 271 0.43 13.63 -1.00
CA ARG A 271 1.51 13.04 -1.79
C ARG A 271 1.65 11.56 -1.53
N LEU A 272 1.90 10.83 -2.59
CA LEU A 272 2.32 9.45 -2.54
C LEU A 272 3.80 9.40 -2.94
N TRP A 273 4.65 9.06 -1.98
CA TRP A 273 6.08 8.86 -2.14
C TRP A 273 6.36 7.43 -2.54
N VAL A 274 7.33 7.21 -3.39
CA VAL A 274 7.79 5.87 -3.78
C VAL A 274 9.27 5.72 -3.46
N TYR A 275 9.63 4.55 -2.93
CA TYR A 275 11.01 4.13 -2.70
C TYR A 275 11.20 2.78 -3.36
N VAL A 276 12.13 2.69 -4.29
CA VAL A 276 12.35 1.46 -5.07
C VAL A 276 13.78 0.98 -4.88
N ARG A 277 13.91 -0.27 -4.46
CA ARG A 277 15.17 -1.01 -4.51
C ARG A 277 15.11 -1.93 -5.73
N ASP A 278 15.92 -1.64 -6.73
CA ASP A 278 16.06 -2.46 -7.93
C ASP A 278 17.48 -2.35 -8.48
N ASP A 279 18.26 -3.38 -8.28
CA ASP A 279 19.67 -3.45 -8.67
C ASP A 279 19.92 -4.46 -9.78
N ARG A 280 18.86 -4.92 -10.49
CA ARG A 280 18.98 -5.89 -11.60
C ARG A 280 19.84 -5.37 -12.73
N ASN A 281 19.87 -4.05 -12.96
CA ASN A 281 20.72 -3.42 -13.98
C ASN A 281 22.22 -3.54 -13.71
N CYS A 282 22.63 -3.86 -12.48
CA CYS A 282 24.02 -4.14 -12.11
C CYS A 282 24.26 -5.62 -11.78
N ALA A 283 23.51 -6.52 -12.42
CA ALA A 283 23.58 -7.98 -12.26
C ALA A 283 23.30 -8.48 -10.82
N SER A 284 22.64 -7.68 -9.99
CA SER A 284 22.25 -8.11 -8.66
C SER A 284 21.14 -9.17 -8.71
N ILE A 285 21.27 -10.19 -7.86
CA ILE A 285 20.25 -11.22 -7.65
C ILE A 285 19.28 -10.85 -6.52
N ALA A 286 19.51 -9.72 -5.85
CA ALA A 286 18.63 -9.25 -4.78
C ALA A 286 17.21 -8.98 -5.33
N PRO A 287 16.16 -9.47 -4.67
CA PRO A 287 14.79 -9.25 -5.13
C PRO A 287 14.46 -7.77 -5.27
N PRO A 288 13.92 -7.31 -6.41
CA PRO A 288 13.45 -5.94 -6.55
C PRO A 288 12.20 -5.71 -5.71
N ALA A 289 12.10 -4.54 -5.09
CA ALA A 289 10.99 -4.21 -4.23
C ALA A 289 10.64 -2.73 -4.26
N VAL A 290 9.37 -2.41 -4.01
CA VAL A 290 8.87 -1.04 -3.91
C VAL A 290 8.09 -0.84 -2.63
N TRP A 291 8.35 0.27 -1.96
CA TRP A 291 7.57 0.73 -0.82
C TRP A 291 7.00 2.11 -1.12
N PHE A 292 5.70 2.27 -0.91
CA PHE A 292 4.99 3.54 -0.99
C PHE A 292 4.68 4.08 0.40
N ALA A 293 4.76 5.40 0.54
CA ALA A 293 4.34 6.11 1.74
C ALA A 293 3.43 7.28 1.36
N TYR A 294 2.44 7.56 2.19
CA TYR A 294 1.54 8.70 2.00
C TYR A 294 1.93 9.85 2.93
N SER A 295 1.71 11.09 2.46
CA SER A 295 1.76 12.28 3.32
C SER A 295 0.68 13.31 2.91
N PRO A 296 0.17 14.13 3.88
CA PRO A 296 -0.89 15.10 3.61
C PRO A 296 -0.45 16.30 2.77
N ASN A 297 0.86 16.47 2.55
CA ASN A 297 1.47 17.56 1.77
C ASN A 297 2.86 17.15 1.26
N ARG A 298 3.54 18.06 0.51
CA ARG A 298 4.90 17.84 -0.06
C ARG A 298 6.03 18.41 0.81
N GLN A 299 5.88 18.54 2.11
CA GLN A 299 6.96 19.09 2.95
C GLN A 299 8.13 18.11 3.09
N GLY A 300 9.36 18.64 3.08
CA GLY A 300 10.59 17.84 3.17
C GLY A 300 10.74 17.00 4.45
N GLN A 301 10.01 17.35 5.53
CA GLN A 301 9.98 16.55 6.76
C GLN A 301 9.52 15.10 6.53
N HIS A 302 8.65 14.85 5.52
CA HIS A 302 8.14 13.52 5.25
C HIS A 302 9.23 12.59 4.72
N PRO A 303 9.91 12.86 3.59
CA PRO A 303 11.01 12.02 3.14
C PRO A 303 12.18 12.00 4.13
N GLN A 304 12.43 13.08 4.89
CA GLN A 304 13.44 13.09 5.96
C GLN A 304 13.11 12.07 7.06
N THR A 305 11.83 11.96 7.46
CA THR A 305 11.37 10.94 8.42
C THR A 305 11.41 9.53 7.82
N HIS A 306 10.98 9.37 6.56
CA HIS A 306 11.02 8.06 5.89
C HIS A 306 12.43 7.50 5.81
N LEU A 307 13.43 8.36 5.53
CA LEU A 307 14.83 8.03 5.30
C LEU A 307 15.74 8.29 6.51
N ALA A 308 15.15 8.45 7.71
CA ALA A 308 15.90 8.80 8.92
C ALA A 308 17.08 7.85 9.19
N ASP A 309 16.90 6.55 8.97
CA ASP A 309 17.92 5.52 9.23
C ASP A 309 18.61 5.02 7.94
N PHE A 310 18.21 5.52 6.76
CA PHE A 310 18.75 5.06 5.50
C PHE A 310 20.21 5.50 5.32
N ARG A 311 21.03 4.60 4.74
CA ARG A 311 22.44 4.83 4.40
C ARG A 311 22.71 4.31 3.00
N GLY A 312 23.38 5.11 2.17
CA GLY A 312 23.75 4.70 0.82
C GLY A 312 23.47 5.77 -0.23
N VAL A 313 22.96 5.38 -1.39
CA VAL A 313 22.70 6.28 -2.52
C VAL A 313 21.20 6.51 -2.66
N LEU A 314 20.78 7.76 -2.66
CA LEU A 314 19.43 8.18 -3.01
C LEU A 314 19.43 8.74 -4.43
N GLN A 315 18.79 8.03 -5.35
CA GLN A 315 18.54 8.46 -6.72
C GLN A 315 17.18 9.16 -6.78
N ALA A 316 17.16 10.46 -7.04
CA ALA A 316 15.93 11.25 -7.02
C ALA A 316 15.96 12.38 -8.05
N ASP A 317 14.84 13.12 -8.17
CA ASP A 317 14.82 14.43 -8.80
C ASP A 317 15.45 15.49 -7.87
N ALA A 318 15.63 16.70 -8.40
CA ALA A 318 16.17 17.83 -7.63
C ALA A 318 15.14 18.47 -6.70
N TYR A 319 14.36 17.72 -5.99
CA TYR A 319 13.43 18.26 -5.02
C TYR A 319 14.18 18.67 -3.74
N GLY A 320 14.20 19.98 -3.40
CA GLY A 320 14.90 20.52 -2.23
C GLY A 320 14.46 19.97 -0.86
N GLY A 321 13.37 19.20 -0.81
CA GLY A 321 12.95 18.48 0.40
C GLY A 321 13.91 17.37 0.83
N TYR A 322 14.79 16.91 -0.08
CA TYR A 322 15.82 15.92 0.22
C TYR A 322 17.13 16.54 0.73
N ASP A 323 17.37 17.86 0.58
CA ASP A 323 18.66 18.50 0.87
C ASP A 323 19.21 18.17 2.26
N LYS A 324 18.33 18.16 3.27
CA LYS A 324 18.74 17.85 4.64
C LYS A 324 19.22 16.40 4.83
N ILE A 325 18.82 15.48 3.95
CA ILE A 325 19.19 14.06 4.02
C ILE A 325 20.66 13.88 3.64
N PHE A 326 21.19 14.78 2.79
CA PHE A 326 22.56 14.70 2.28
C PHE A 326 23.60 15.39 3.19
N THR A 327 23.16 16.20 4.18
CA THR A 327 24.06 17.07 4.95
C THR A 327 25.05 16.33 5.87
N ASP A 328 24.70 15.17 6.38
CA ASP A 328 25.52 14.36 7.27
C ASP A 328 26.44 13.35 6.52
N GLY A 329 26.33 13.29 5.19
CA GLY A 329 27.16 12.44 4.34
C GLY A 329 26.83 10.94 4.37
N ARG A 330 25.86 10.48 5.20
CA ARG A 330 25.43 9.07 5.25
C ARG A 330 24.67 8.64 4.00
N VAL A 331 24.06 9.60 3.30
CA VAL A 331 23.35 9.41 2.02
C VAL A 331 24.05 10.23 0.95
N LYS A 332 24.38 9.59 -0.16
CA LYS A 332 24.92 10.24 -1.36
C LYS A 332 23.81 10.55 -2.33
N GLU A 333 23.83 11.76 -2.87
CA GLU A 333 22.87 12.19 -3.87
C GLU A 333 23.28 11.70 -5.25
N ALA A 334 22.34 11.10 -5.99
CA ALA A 334 22.44 10.83 -7.41
C ALA A 334 21.24 11.46 -8.11
N ALA A 335 21.50 12.42 -9.01
CA ALA A 335 20.43 13.13 -9.71
C ALA A 335 19.99 12.40 -10.99
N CYS A 336 18.93 12.90 -11.60
CA CYS A 336 18.30 12.29 -12.78
C CYS A 336 18.64 13.07 -14.05
N MET A 337 19.45 12.46 -14.93
CA MET A 337 19.79 13.02 -16.24
C MET A 337 18.56 13.15 -17.16
N ALA A 338 17.55 12.26 -17.00
CA ALA A 338 16.32 12.35 -17.78
C ALA A 338 15.54 13.64 -17.50
N HIS A 339 15.50 14.12 -16.24
CA HIS A 339 14.89 15.39 -15.88
C HIS A 339 15.66 16.59 -16.47
N ALA A 340 16.98 16.56 -16.40
CA ALA A 340 17.82 17.58 -17.03
C ALA A 340 17.62 17.60 -18.56
N ARG A 341 17.62 16.42 -19.20
CA ARG A 341 17.35 16.27 -20.63
C ARG A 341 15.97 16.77 -21.02
N ARG A 342 14.92 16.48 -20.22
CA ARG A 342 13.53 16.89 -20.50
C ARG A 342 13.41 18.41 -20.63
N LYS A 343 14.04 19.19 -19.74
CA LYS A 343 14.04 20.65 -19.82
C LYS A 343 14.65 21.18 -21.14
N ILE A 344 15.72 20.59 -21.61
CA ILE A 344 16.33 20.94 -22.90
C ILE A 344 15.46 20.49 -24.07
N HIS A 345 14.90 19.28 -23.99
CA HIS A 345 14.03 18.72 -25.02
C HIS A 345 12.75 19.56 -25.22
N ASP A 346 12.12 20.03 -24.14
CA ASP A 346 10.91 20.85 -24.21
C ASP A 346 11.18 22.20 -24.91
N LEU A 347 12.38 22.76 -24.71
CA LEU A 347 12.82 23.95 -25.43
C LEU A 347 13.09 23.67 -26.90
N HIS A 348 13.79 22.56 -27.18
CA HIS A 348 14.09 22.10 -28.53
C HIS A 348 12.82 21.84 -29.34
N ALA A 349 11.82 21.20 -28.73
CA ALA A 349 10.54 20.92 -29.37
C ALA A 349 9.74 22.19 -29.72
N ARG A 350 9.86 23.27 -28.91
CA ARG A 350 9.25 24.56 -29.22
C ARG A 350 10.01 25.30 -30.30
N LYS A 351 11.33 25.34 -30.21
CA LYS A 351 12.25 25.96 -31.16
C LYS A 351 13.61 25.30 -31.10
N ALA A 352 13.92 24.48 -32.09
CA ALA A 352 15.22 23.87 -32.23
C ALA A 352 16.31 24.94 -32.43
N THR A 353 17.41 24.85 -31.70
CA THR A 353 18.58 25.70 -31.81
C THR A 353 19.84 24.84 -31.88
N PRO A 354 20.95 25.33 -32.47
CA PRO A 354 22.21 24.57 -32.46
C PRO A 354 22.65 24.18 -31.04
N THR A 355 22.38 25.02 -30.03
CA THR A 355 22.70 24.73 -28.62
C THR A 355 21.89 23.59 -28.07
N THR A 356 20.55 23.61 -28.25
CA THR A 356 19.69 22.52 -27.73
C THR A 356 19.94 21.21 -28.47
N THR A 357 20.21 21.25 -29.79
CA THR A 357 20.58 20.08 -30.59
C THR A 357 21.84 19.41 -30.08
N GLU A 358 22.89 20.22 -29.84
CA GLU A 358 24.19 19.71 -29.39
C GLU A 358 24.10 19.11 -27.96
N ILE A 359 23.37 19.74 -27.03
CA ILE A 359 23.16 19.18 -25.70
C ILE A 359 22.48 17.83 -25.79
N LEU A 360 21.38 17.71 -26.56
CA LEU A 360 20.63 16.47 -26.69
C LEU A 360 21.46 15.37 -27.35
N ARG A 361 22.30 15.70 -28.32
CA ARG A 361 23.24 14.76 -28.97
C ARG A 361 24.22 14.19 -27.95
N ARG A 362 24.91 15.07 -27.18
CA ARG A 362 25.89 14.65 -26.16
C ARG A 362 25.26 13.80 -25.06
N ILE A 363 24.06 14.17 -24.58
CA ILE A 363 23.32 13.34 -23.62
C ILE A 363 22.96 11.99 -24.25
N GLY A 364 22.62 11.96 -25.54
CA GLY A 364 22.35 10.72 -26.27
C GLY A 364 23.54 9.76 -26.29
N GLU A 365 24.77 10.26 -26.39
CA GLU A 365 26.00 9.47 -26.34
C GLU A 365 26.18 8.81 -24.96
N LEU A 366 25.86 9.52 -23.87
CA LEU A 366 25.88 8.94 -22.51
C LEU A 366 24.89 7.77 -22.37
N TYR A 367 23.67 7.94 -22.89
CA TYR A 367 22.66 6.86 -22.87
C TYR A 367 23.06 5.68 -23.76
N ALA A 368 23.78 5.91 -24.86
CA ALA A 368 24.32 4.82 -25.70
C ALA A 368 25.32 3.96 -24.92
N ILE A 369 26.20 4.59 -24.12
CA ILE A 369 27.13 3.86 -23.24
C ILE A 369 26.33 3.04 -22.20
N GLU A 370 25.36 3.64 -21.51
CA GLU A 370 24.53 2.96 -20.51
C GLU A 370 23.78 1.75 -21.09
N SER A 371 23.31 1.85 -22.32
CA SER A 371 22.62 0.73 -22.97
C SER A 371 23.51 -0.50 -23.20
N GLN A 372 24.83 -0.29 -23.39
CA GLN A 372 25.81 -1.35 -23.61
C GLN A 372 26.19 -2.06 -22.30
N ILE A 373 26.17 -1.34 -21.19
CA ILE A 373 26.61 -1.87 -19.88
C ILE A 373 25.46 -2.29 -18.96
N ARG A 374 24.23 -2.19 -19.43
CA ARG A 374 23.07 -2.65 -18.66
C ARG A 374 23.14 -4.15 -18.42
N GLY A 375 22.95 -4.57 -17.16
CA GLY A 375 23.06 -5.97 -16.75
C GLY A 375 24.49 -6.45 -16.50
N GLN A 376 25.49 -5.57 -16.63
CA GLN A 376 26.87 -5.88 -16.25
C GLN A 376 27.08 -5.67 -14.74
N PRO A 377 28.04 -6.36 -14.11
CA PRO A 377 28.42 -6.14 -12.71
C PRO A 377 28.79 -4.68 -12.41
N ALA A 378 28.55 -4.25 -11.17
CA ALA A 378 28.74 -2.86 -10.76
C ALA A 378 30.15 -2.30 -10.99
N ASP A 379 31.18 -3.10 -10.73
CA ASP A 379 32.58 -2.75 -10.95
C ASP A 379 32.89 -2.53 -12.43
N GLU A 380 32.36 -3.36 -13.33
CA GLU A 380 32.51 -3.22 -14.77
C GLU A 380 31.75 -2.00 -15.30
N ARG A 381 30.53 -1.75 -14.82
CA ARG A 381 29.79 -0.53 -15.15
C ARG A 381 30.58 0.72 -14.76
N LYS A 382 31.11 0.77 -13.52
CA LYS A 382 31.95 1.86 -13.06
C LYS A 382 33.19 2.03 -13.94
N ARG A 383 33.89 0.95 -14.26
CA ARG A 383 35.09 0.97 -15.10
C ARG A 383 34.81 1.60 -16.49
N ILE A 384 33.74 1.15 -17.17
CA ILE A 384 33.38 1.67 -18.49
C ILE A 384 32.93 3.12 -18.42
N ARG A 385 32.14 3.50 -17.41
CA ARG A 385 31.70 4.88 -17.18
C ARG A 385 32.87 5.83 -16.98
N GLN A 386 33.87 5.43 -16.17
CA GLN A 386 35.09 6.21 -15.97
C GLN A 386 35.90 6.38 -17.28
N LEU A 387 35.96 5.32 -18.09
CA LEU A 387 36.74 5.34 -19.34
C LEU A 387 36.03 6.12 -20.44
N GLN A 388 34.70 6.01 -20.59
CA GLN A 388 33.98 6.53 -21.74
C GLN A 388 33.02 7.68 -21.40
N ALA A 389 32.24 7.58 -20.31
CA ALA A 389 31.23 8.58 -20.00
C ALA A 389 31.83 9.81 -19.29
N ARG A 390 32.80 9.60 -18.39
CA ARG A 390 33.41 10.71 -17.63
C ARG A 390 34.09 11.75 -18.51
N PRO A 391 34.90 11.42 -19.52
CA PRO A 391 35.48 12.42 -20.43
C PRO A 391 34.41 13.20 -21.19
N LEU A 392 33.34 12.52 -21.67
CA LEU A 392 32.23 13.21 -22.36
C LEU A 392 31.48 14.18 -21.43
N LEU A 393 31.34 13.85 -20.16
CA LEU A 393 30.72 14.71 -19.16
C LEU A 393 31.62 15.93 -18.87
N ASP A 394 32.92 15.73 -18.70
CA ASP A 394 33.86 16.82 -18.45
C ASP A 394 33.90 17.81 -19.65
N GLU A 395 33.87 17.29 -20.89
CA GLU A 395 33.75 18.11 -22.10
C GLU A 395 32.39 18.83 -22.18
N LEU A 396 31.30 18.14 -21.81
CA LEU A 396 29.97 18.74 -21.82
C LEU A 396 29.88 19.87 -20.80
N GLU A 397 30.43 19.71 -19.59
CA GLU A 397 30.47 20.77 -18.58
C GLU A 397 31.20 22.01 -19.09
N ALA A 398 32.42 21.81 -19.59
CA ALA A 398 33.23 22.88 -20.13
C ALA A 398 32.50 23.63 -21.27
N TRP A 399 31.88 22.87 -22.17
CA TRP A 399 31.11 23.42 -23.28
C TRP A 399 29.87 24.20 -22.80
N LEU A 400 29.12 23.68 -21.83
CA LEU A 400 27.94 24.34 -21.25
C LEU A 400 28.35 25.68 -20.59
N ARG A 401 29.43 25.70 -19.80
CA ARG A 401 29.93 26.90 -19.15
C ARG A 401 30.35 27.96 -20.17
N ASN A 402 31.06 27.56 -21.22
CA ASN A 402 31.42 28.46 -22.31
C ASN A 402 30.18 28.98 -23.06
N ARG A 403 29.17 28.14 -23.25
CA ARG A 403 27.96 28.55 -23.96
C ARG A 403 27.15 29.58 -23.19
N LEU A 404 27.14 29.52 -21.86
CA LEU A 404 26.51 30.53 -21.01
C LEU A 404 27.07 31.92 -21.21
N LEU A 405 28.35 32.07 -21.57
CA LEU A 405 28.97 33.36 -21.84
C LEU A 405 28.38 34.05 -23.10
N THR A 406 27.78 33.28 -24.00
CA THR A 406 27.23 33.79 -25.27
C THR A 406 25.70 33.87 -25.29
N LEU A 407 25.04 33.39 -24.25
CA LEU A 407 23.58 33.40 -24.15
C LEU A 407 23.09 34.53 -23.25
N SER A 408 21.89 35.06 -23.56
CA SER A 408 21.23 36.00 -22.64
C SER A 408 20.90 35.31 -21.31
N THR A 409 21.19 35.98 -20.20
CA THR A 409 20.92 35.50 -18.83
C THR A 409 19.44 35.23 -18.58
N GLN A 410 18.54 35.89 -19.31
CA GLN A 410 17.10 35.74 -19.19
C GLN A 410 16.52 34.60 -20.08
N SER A 411 17.35 34.04 -20.97
CA SER A 411 16.85 33.00 -21.89
C SER A 411 16.45 31.71 -21.16
N ASP A 412 15.41 31.05 -21.64
CA ASP A 412 15.00 29.74 -21.09
C ASP A 412 16.08 28.66 -21.28
N THR A 413 16.89 28.77 -22.33
CA THR A 413 18.05 27.91 -22.54
C THR A 413 19.10 28.12 -21.43
N THR A 414 19.38 29.36 -21.03
CA THR A 414 20.27 29.66 -19.91
C THR A 414 19.73 29.05 -18.60
N LYS A 415 18.44 29.21 -18.33
CA LYS A 415 17.80 28.63 -17.15
C LYS A 415 17.92 27.10 -17.13
N ALA A 416 17.70 26.43 -18.27
CA ALA A 416 17.81 24.97 -18.38
C ALA A 416 19.25 24.46 -18.22
N ILE A 417 20.24 25.19 -18.76
CA ILE A 417 21.68 24.89 -18.57
C ILE A 417 22.06 25.08 -17.10
N ASN A 418 21.66 26.18 -16.47
CA ASN A 418 21.93 26.44 -15.05
C ASN A 418 21.27 25.36 -14.15
N TYR A 419 20.06 24.92 -14.46
CA TYR A 419 19.43 23.79 -13.75
C TYR A 419 20.31 22.55 -13.80
N MET A 420 20.91 22.22 -14.94
CA MET A 420 21.83 21.09 -15.10
C MET A 420 23.12 21.30 -14.32
N LEU A 421 23.76 22.47 -14.46
CA LEU A 421 25.03 22.78 -13.82
C LEU A 421 24.94 22.90 -12.30
N ASN A 422 23.81 23.37 -11.75
CA ASN A 422 23.58 23.44 -10.31
C ASN A 422 23.56 22.08 -9.63
N GLN A 423 23.23 21.02 -10.36
CA GLN A 423 23.20 19.64 -9.88
C GLN A 423 24.33 18.79 -10.47
N TRP A 424 25.35 19.43 -11.06
CA TRP A 424 26.34 18.73 -11.88
C TRP A 424 27.01 17.57 -11.14
N GLN A 425 27.42 17.78 -9.89
CA GLN A 425 28.08 16.76 -9.09
C GLN A 425 27.17 15.54 -8.83
N ALA A 426 25.90 15.77 -8.56
CA ALA A 426 24.92 14.70 -8.39
C ALA A 426 24.60 14.00 -9.73
N LEU A 427 24.59 14.73 -10.85
CA LEU A 427 24.36 14.16 -12.18
C LEU A 427 25.49 13.25 -12.66
N ILE A 428 26.74 13.55 -12.29
CA ILE A 428 27.90 12.76 -12.69
C ILE A 428 28.24 11.63 -11.70
N TYR A 429 27.62 11.61 -10.52
CA TYR A 429 27.90 10.65 -9.46
C TYR A 429 27.80 9.19 -9.92
N TYR A 430 26.90 8.87 -10.85
CA TYR A 430 26.76 7.51 -11.39
C TYR A 430 28.03 6.98 -12.05
N CYS A 431 28.96 7.84 -12.46
CA CYS A 431 30.26 7.44 -12.97
C CYS A 431 31.20 6.91 -11.86
N ASP A 432 31.00 7.38 -10.63
CA ASP A 432 31.84 7.01 -9.49
C ASP A 432 31.26 5.80 -8.72
N ASP A 433 30.01 5.44 -9.01
CA ASP A 433 29.28 4.31 -8.40
C ASP A 433 28.66 3.42 -9.48
N GLY A 434 29.07 2.14 -9.53
CA GLY A 434 28.56 1.21 -10.53
C GLY A 434 27.10 0.76 -10.31
N VAL A 435 26.57 0.95 -9.10
CA VAL A 435 25.18 0.60 -8.75
C VAL A 435 24.22 1.74 -9.12
N ALA A 436 24.67 3.00 -8.99
CA ALA A 436 23.84 4.16 -9.34
C ALA A 436 23.43 4.13 -10.82
N GLU A 437 22.29 4.74 -11.14
CA GLU A 437 21.78 4.85 -12.51
C GLU A 437 22.00 6.28 -13.06
N ILE A 438 22.01 6.43 -14.39
CA ILE A 438 22.05 7.73 -15.04
C ILE A 438 20.77 8.54 -14.84
N ASP A 439 19.65 7.84 -14.57
CA ASP A 439 18.33 8.46 -14.41
C ASP A 439 17.48 7.78 -13.32
N ASN A 440 16.31 8.37 -13.06
CA ASN A 440 15.36 7.90 -12.05
C ASN A 440 14.13 7.20 -12.64
N ASN A 441 14.21 6.67 -13.86
CA ASN A 441 13.08 6.05 -14.56
C ASN A 441 12.48 4.86 -13.80
N ILE A 442 13.25 4.21 -12.92
CA ILE A 442 12.78 3.10 -12.07
C ILE A 442 11.67 3.59 -11.12
N ALA A 443 11.86 4.73 -10.45
CA ALA A 443 10.82 5.31 -9.59
C ALA A 443 9.63 5.84 -10.39
N GLU A 444 9.87 6.50 -11.53
CA GLU A 444 8.81 6.99 -12.42
C GLU A 444 7.91 5.84 -12.92
N ASN A 445 8.52 4.70 -13.29
CA ASN A 445 7.77 3.52 -13.70
C ASN A 445 6.93 2.92 -12.57
N ALA A 446 7.44 2.90 -11.34
CA ALA A 446 6.70 2.42 -10.18
C ALA A 446 5.47 3.30 -9.88
N LEU A 447 5.56 4.62 -10.07
CA LEU A 447 4.44 5.58 -9.91
C LEU A 447 3.37 5.46 -10.99
N ARG A 448 3.67 4.84 -12.14
CA ARG A 448 2.77 4.81 -13.30
C ARG A 448 1.40 4.21 -12.97
N GLY A 449 1.36 3.14 -12.17
CA GLY A 449 0.11 2.51 -11.70
C GLY A 449 -0.75 3.50 -10.89
N CYS A 450 -0.15 4.23 -9.97
CA CYS A 450 -0.85 5.23 -9.16
C CYS A 450 -1.39 6.39 -10.02
N CYS A 451 -0.60 6.83 -11.01
CA CYS A 451 -0.99 7.90 -11.94
C CYS A 451 -2.17 7.50 -12.83
N LEU A 452 -2.25 6.23 -13.25
CA LEU A 452 -3.39 5.69 -13.97
C LEU A 452 -4.62 5.60 -13.07
N GLY A 453 -4.45 5.10 -11.84
CA GLY A 453 -5.50 5.05 -10.83
C GLY A 453 -6.15 6.41 -10.60
N ARG A 454 -5.36 7.46 -10.49
CA ARG A 454 -5.84 8.85 -10.30
C ARG A 454 -6.77 9.35 -11.41
N LYS A 455 -6.68 8.81 -12.63
CA LYS A 455 -7.60 9.14 -13.72
C LYS A 455 -8.95 8.45 -13.57
N ASN A 456 -9.03 7.39 -12.79
CA ASN A 456 -10.25 6.60 -12.53
C ASN A 456 -10.88 6.93 -11.17
N PHE A 457 -10.05 7.16 -10.16
CA PHE A 457 -10.48 7.67 -8.84
C PHE A 457 -10.07 9.12 -8.74
N LEU A 458 -10.90 10.05 -8.99
CA LEU A 458 -10.55 11.48 -9.05
C LEU A 458 -9.80 11.97 -7.80
N PHE A 459 -10.03 11.34 -6.63
CA PHE A 459 -9.43 11.69 -5.35
C PHE A 459 -9.49 10.53 -4.34
N LEU A 460 -8.73 10.66 -3.25
CA LEU A 460 -8.85 9.82 -2.06
C LEU A 460 -9.90 10.42 -1.12
N GLY A 461 -10.66 9.57 -0.42
CA GLY A 461 -11.71 10.02 0.49
C GLY A 461 -11.16 10.70 1.75
N ALA A 462 -9.98 10.28 2.24
CA ALA A 462 -9.29 10.84 3.40
C ALA A 462 -7.79 10.51 3.36
N ASP A 463 -7.01 11.05 4.32
CA ASP A 463 -5.58 10.73 4.48
C ASP A 463 -5.35 9.23 4.76
N SER A 464 -6.21 8.62 5.57
CA SER A 464 -6.18 7.18 5.86
C SER A 464 -6.36 6.31 4.61
N GLY A 465 -7.12 6.79 3.61
CA GLY A 465 -7.22 6.16 2.29
C GLY A 465 -5.90 6.23 1.52
N GLY A 466 -5.16 7.32 1.68
CA GLY A 466 -3.81 7.45 1.12
C GLY A 466 -2.84 6.45 1.74
N GLU A 467 -2.88 6.28 3.06
CA GLU A 467 -2.05 5.30 3.77
C GLU A 467 -2.38 3.85 3.34
N ARG A 468 -3.66 3.50 3.24
CA ARG A 468 -4.08 2.18 2.74
C ARG A 468 -3.70 1.95 1.28
N ALA A 469 -3.85 2.95 0.44
CA ALA A 469 -3.42 2.87 -0.96
C ALA A 469 -1.91 2.64 -1.06
N ALA A 470 -1.10 3.37 -0.28
CA ALA A 470 0.34 3.19 -0.21
C ALA A 470 0.71 1.75 0.19
N ALA A 471 0.05 1.18 1.22
CA ALA A 471 0.26 -0.20 1.65
C ALA A 471 -0.06 -1.22 0.55
N MET A 472 -1.19 -1.08 -0.12
CA MET A 472 -1.61 -1.98 -1.20
C MET A 472 -0.71 -1.85 -2.43
N TYR A 473 -0.36 -0.62 -2.86
CA TYR A 473 0.58 -0.40 -3.97
C TYR A 473 1.96 -1.00 -3.68
N SER A 474 2.42 -0.96 -2.42
CA SER A 474 3.69 -1.55 -2.01
C SER A 474 3.72 -3.06 -2.24
N LEU A 475 2.70 -3.78 -1.80
CA LEU A 475 2.64 -5.24 -1.96
C LEU A 475 2.38 -5.64 -3.42
N ILE A 476 1.42 -5.00 -4.09
CA ILE A 476 1.08 -5.26 -5.50
C ILE A 476 2.26 -4.94 -6.41
N GLY A 477 2.91 -3.79 -6.19
CA GLY A 477 4.09 -3.39 -6.97
C GLY A 477 5.26 -4.35 -6.80
N SER A 478 5.57 -4.73 -5.55
CA SER A 478 6.64 -5.69 -5.27
C SER A 478 6.35 -7.09 -5.82
N ALA A 479 5.09 -7.56 -5.79
CA ALA A 479 4.70 -8.82 -6.42
C ALA A 479 4.98 -8.78 -7.93
N ARG A 480 4.52 -7.73 -8.62
CA ARG A 480 4.76 -7.54 -10.07
C ARG A 480 6.24 -7.46 -10.42
N MET A 481 7.06 -6.76 -9.63
CA MET A 481 8.50 -6.67 -9.85
C MET A 481 9.21 -8.02 -9.76
N ASN A 482 8.65 -8.96 -8.99
CA ASN A 482 9.12 -10.34 -8.84
C ASN A 482 8.40 -11.33 -9.78
N GLY A 483 7.64 -10.86 -10.77
CA GLY A 483 6.98 -11.71 -11.76
C GLY A 483 5.77 -12.49 -11.24
N LEU A 484 5.23 -12.12 -10.06
CA LEU A 484 4.07 -12.77 -9.47
C LEU A 484 2.77 -12.09 -9.92
N ASP A 485 1.73 -12.89 -10.12
CA ASP A 485 0.37 -12.37 -10.23
C ASP A 485 -0.06 -11.75 -8.89
N PRO A 486 -0.44 -10.45 -8.85
CA PRO A 486 -0.79 -9.78 -7.60
C PRO A 486 -1.99 -10.38 -6.89
N GLU A 487 -2.96 -10.93 -7.63
CA GLU A 487 -4.15 -11.54 -7.02
C GLU A 487 -3.78 -12.86 -6.35
N ALA A 488 -3.02 -13.72 -7.01
CA ALA A 488 -2.53 -14.97 -6.43
C ALA A 488 -1.67 -14.70 -5.19
N TYR A 489 -0.80 -13.68 -5.25
CA TYR A 489 0.02 -13.26 -4.12
C TYR A 489 -0.81 -12.77 -2.94
N LEU A 490 -1.74 -11.83 -3.14
CA LEU A 490 -2.58 -11.32 -2.06
C LEU A 490 -3.51 -12.40 -1.50
N ARG A 491 -4.02 -13.31 -2.35
CA ARG A 491 -4.79 -14.48 -1.89
C ARG A 491 -3.95 -15.34 -0.94
N TYR A 492 -2.70 -15.60 -1.29
CA TYR A 492 -1.78 -16.34 -0.43
C TYR A 492 -1.55 -15.62 0.90
N VAL A 493 -1.25 -14.31 0.85
CA VAL A 493 -1.05 -13.48 2.04
C VAL A 493 -2.29 -13.52 2.94
N PHE A 494 -3.48 -13.23 2.42
CA PHE A 494 -4.71 -13.23 3.21
C PHE A 494 -5.09 -14.61 3.76
N THR A 495 -4.65 -15.69 3.11
CA THR A 495 -4.87 -17.04 3.62
C THR A 495 -4.03 -17.34 4.86
N HIS A 496 -2.82 -16.78 4.94
CA HIS A 496 -1.84 -17.21 5.94
C HIS A 496 -1.57 -16.18 7.04
N ILE A 497 -1.69 -14.88 6.74
CA ILE A 497 -1.18 -13.79 7.61
C ILE A 497 -1.83 -13.77 9.01
N ALA A 498 -3.09 -14.20 9.14
CA ALA A 498 -3.81 -14.20 10.42
C ALA A 498 -3.23 -15.18 11.45
N ASP A 499 -2.65 -16.28 10.97
CA ASP A 499 -2.04 -17.35 11.80
C ASP A 499 -0.51 -17.28 11.78
N HIS A 500 0.06 -16.41 10.93
CA HIS A 500 1.51 -16.36 10.75
C HIS A 500 2.18 -15.65 11.94
N PRO A 501 3.26 -16.21 12.51
CA PRO A 501 3.99 -15.57 13.59
C PRO A 501 4.51 -14.19 13.17
N ILE A 502 4.20 -13.14 13.95
CA ILE A 502 4.53 -11.76 13.59
C ILE A 502 6.04 -11.52 13.42
N ASN A 503 6.87 -12.22 14.18
CA ASN A 503 8.33 -12.16 14.06
C ASN A 503 8.87 -12.83 12.78
N ARG A 504 8.04 -13.59 12.07
CA ARG A 504 8.35 -14.26 10.81
C ARG A 504 7.55 -13.71 9.62
N VAL A 505 6.87 -12.58 9.78
CA VAL A 505 6.00 -12.02 8.73
C VAL A 505 6.75 -11.75 7.41
N ALA A 506 8.06 -11.57 7.45
CA ALA A 506 8.92 -11.44 6.27
C ALA A 506 8.90 -12.68 5.37
N ASP A 507 8.56 -13.86 5.89
CA ASP A 507 8.41 -15.10 5.10
C ASP A 507 7.29 -14.95 4.04
N LEU A 508 6.35 -14.01 4.24
CA LEU A 508 5.26 -13.70 3.31
C LEU A 508 5.63 -12.64 2.26
N LEU A 509 6.86 -12.14 2.23
CA LEU A 509 7.31 -11.22 1.18
C LEU A 509 7.29 -11.92 -0.21
N PRO A 510 7.05 -11.16 -1.31
CA PRO A 510 6.80 -11.75 -2.63
C PRO A 510 7.81 -12.80 -3.05
N TRP A 511 9.09 -12.52 -2.92
CA TRP A 511 10.18 -13.44 -3.33
C TRP A 511 10.30 -14.69 -2.48
N ASN A 512 9.82 -14.66 -1.24
CA ASN A 512 9.86 -15.83 -0.34
C ASN A 512 8.69 -16.79 -0.60
N VAL A 513 7.62 -16.34 -1.26
CA VAL A 513 6.45 -17.16 -1.58
C VAL A 513 6.36 -17.55 -3.05
N ALA A 514 7.31 -17.09 -3.87
CA ALA A 514 7.31 -17.31 -5.33
C ALA A 514 7.22 -18.80 -5.70
N ASP A 515 8.04 -19.65 -5.09
CA ASP A 515 8.06 -21.08 -5.35
C ASP A 515 6.74 -21.77 -4.96
N HIS A 516 6.11 -21.35 -3.87
CA HIS A 516 4.80 -21.86 -3.45
C HIS A 516 3.68 -21.50 -4.43
N LEU A 517 3.76 -20.32 -5.05
CA LEU A 517 2.78 -19.90 -6.05
C LEU A 517 2.99 -20.59 -7.38
N ALA A 518 4.24 -20.81 -7.80
CA ALA A 518 4.57 -21.52 -9.03
C ALA A 518 4.08 -22.99 -9.01
N GLN A 519 4.23 -23.69 -7.88
CA GLN A 519 3.78 -25.07 -7.70
C GLN A 519 2.25 -25.26 -7.76
N LYS A 520 1.46 -24.22 -7.46
CA LYS A 520 -0.01 -24.29 -7.51
C LYS A 520 -0.59 -23.95 -8.89
N SER A 521 0.25 -23.41 -9.79
CA SER A 521 -0.15 -23.03 -11.15
C SER A 521 0.18 -24.14 -12.19
N ALA A 522 0.93 -25.15 -11.79
CA ALA A 522 1.24 -26.36 -12.57
C ALA A 522 0.30 -27.51 -12.16
#